data_033e230c03f86d070892d8dfce44d54c
#
_entry.id   033e230c03f86d070892d8dfce44d54c
#
_cell.length_a   1.000
_cell.length_b   1.000
_cell.length_c   1.000
_cell.angle_alpha   90.00
_cell.angle_beta   90.00
_cell.angle_gamma   90.00
#
_symmetry.space_group_name_H-M   'P 1'
#
loop_
_entity.id
_entity.type
_entity.pdbx_description
1 polymer ?
#
loop_
_entity_poly.entity_id
_entity_poly.type
_entity_poly.pdbx_seq_one_letter_code
_entity_poly.pdbx_strand_id
1 'polypeptide(L)'
;MIFKRVGEERPYPEHRYVQRQWAAIAPQQIRLDQLVTTKRTLDLEQLLEDDSTFYGDLFAHVILWNGDYYLEDGLHRALRAALQQRQTMHARVLDLK
;
A
#
# COMPACT_ATOMS: atom_id res chain seq x y z
N MET A 1 7.19 8.03 -13.54
CA MET A 1 6.70 6.74 -13.02
C MET A 1 5.86 6.97 -11.78
N ILE A 2 4.71 6.29 -11.68
CA ILE A 2 3.83 6.46 -10.52
C ILE A 2 4.49 5.96 -9.25
N PHE A 3 5.05 4.74 -9.32
CA PHE A 3 5.73 4.12 -8.19
C PHE A 3 7.24 4.19 -8.36
N LYS A 4 7.97 4.06 -7.25
CA LYS A 4 9.42 4.02 -7.28
C LYS A 4 9.92 2.82 -8.09
N ARG A 5 9.29 1.65 -7.87
CA ARG A 5 9.66 0.39 -8.52
C ARG A 5 8.50 -0.57 -8.47
N VAL A 6 8.39 -1.44 -9.46
CA VAL A 6 7.39 -2.51 -9.47
C VAL A 6 8.07 -3.81 -9.06
N GLY A 7 7.67 -4.34 -7.90
CA GLY A 7 8.16 -5.61 -7.40
C GLY A 7 7.12 -6.71 -7.59
N GLU A 8 7.53 -7.94 -7.41
CA GLU A 8 6.65 -9.11 -7.55
C GLU A 8 6.33 -9.75 -6.20
N GLU A 9 7.22 -9.58 -5.23
CA GLU A 9 7.17 -10.33 -3.98
C GLU A 9 7.43 -9.41 -2.81
N ARG A 10 7.26 -9.96 -1.62
CA ARG A 10 7.56 -9.30 -0.35
C ARG A 10 8.97 -9.73 0.06
N PRO A 11 10.00 -8.89 -0.14
CA PRO A 11 11.38 -9.27 0.19
C PRO A 11 11.69 -9.24 1.69
N TYR A 12 10.83 -8.61 2.48
CA TYR A 12 11.04 -8.43 3.90
C TYR A 12 10.59 -9.65 4.70
N PRO A 13 11.07 -9.81 5.94
CA PRO A 13 10.65 -10.92 6.79
C PRO A 13 9.16 -10.88 7.11
N GLU A 14 8.57 -12.04 7.35
CA GLU A 14 7.17 -12.14 7.74
C GLU A 14 6.94 -11.45 9.09
N HIS A 15 6.00 -10.51 9.16
CA HIS A 15 5.74 -9.74 10.38
C HIS A 15 4.55 -10.25 11.19
N ARG A 16 3.66 -11.05 10.57
CA ARG A 16 2.48 -11.65 11.22
C ARG A 16 1.52 -10.64 11.86
N TYR A 17 1.52 -9.41 11.39
CA TYR A 17 0.56 -8.42 11.87
C TYR A 17 -0.85 -8.77 11.41
N VAL A 18 -1.81 -8.71 12.35
CA VAL A 18 -3.23 -8.89 12.04
C VAL A 18 -3.92 -7.53 12.00
N GLN A 19 -5.15 -7.48 11.50
CA GLN A 19 -5.89 -6.23 11.29
C GLN A 19 -5.90 -5.35 12.54
N ARG A 20 -6.07 -5.92 13.72
CA ARG A 20 -6.12 -5.17 14.97
C ARG A 20 -4.79 -4.45 15.25
N GLN A 21 -3.68 -5.10 14.95
CA GLN A 21 -2.35 -4.51 15.14
C GLN A 21 -2.09 -3.39 14.14
N TRP A 22 -2.50 -3.59 12.89
CA TRP A 22 -2.42 -2.55 11.88
C TRP A 22 -3.26 -1.34 12.26
N ALA A 23 -4.46 -1.56 12.80
CA ALA A 23 -5.36 -0.48 13.20
C ALA A 23 -4.77 0.39 14.31
N ALA A 24 -3.82 -0.11 15.08
CA ALA A 24 -3.14 0.65 16.13
C ALA A 24 -2.06 1.60 15.58
N ILE A 25 -1.67 1.44 14.31
CA ILE A 25 -0.68 2.32 13.67
C ILE A 25 -1.41 3.51 13.07
N ALA A 26 -1.06 4.72 13.50
CA ALA A 26 -1.67 5.92 12.95
C ALA A 26 -1.26 6.10 11.48
N PRO A 27 -2.21 6.42 10.57
CA PRO A 27 -1.86 6.62 9.17
C PRO A 27 -1.04 7.90 8.98
N GLN A 28 -0.20 7.87 7.95
CA GLN A 28 0.60 9.03 7.55
C GLN A 28 0.58 9.17 6.04
N GLN A 29 0.90 10.36 5.56
CA GLN A 29 0.97 10.59 4.12
C GLN A 29 2.26 10.02 3.56
N ILE A 30 2.14 9.28 2.46
CA ILE A 30 3.28 8.70 1.74
C ILE A 30 3.17 9.11 0.29
N ARG A 31 4.28 9.52 -0.31
CA ARG A 31 4.31 9.83 -1.74
C ARG A 31 4.24 8.54 -2.54
N LEU A 32 3.41 8.53 -3.58
CA LEU A 32 3.26 7.34 -4.42
C LEU A 32 4.60 6.94 -5.07
N ASP A 33 5.42 7.93 -5.44
CA ASP A 33 6.71 7.67 -6.09
C ASP A 33 7.78 7.11 -5.15
N GLN A 34 7.48 6.97 -3.86
CA GLN A 34 8.35 6.31 -2.89
C GLN A 34 7.97 4.85 -2.66
N LEU A 35 6.83 4.41 -3.20
CA LEU A 35 6.32 3.07 -2.96
C LEU A 35 6.92 2.06 -3.93
N VAL A 36 7.29 0.89 -3.40
CA VAL A 36 7.68 -0.28 -4.19
C VAL A 36 6.52 -1.26 -4.10
N THR A 37 6.00 -1.69 -5.24
CA THR A 37 4.87 -2.62 -5.23
C THR A 37 5.33 -4.03 -4.88
N THR A 38 4.42 -4.83 -4.32
CA THR A 38 4.67 -6.24 -4.02
C THR A 38 3.91 -7.17 -4.97
N LYS A 39 3.21 -6.60 -5.95
CA LYS A 39 2.49 -7.32 -7.00
C LYS A 39 2.74 -6.64 -8.33
N ARG A 40 2.76 -7.41 -9.40
CA ARG A 40 2.95 -6.89 -10.76
C ARG A 40 1.65 -6.80 -11.53
N THR A 41 0.66 -7.58 -11.16
CA THR A 41 -0.61 -7.65 -11.88
C THR A 41 -1.71 -6.93 -11.12
N LEU A 42 -2.66 -6.42 -11.86
CA LEU A 42 -3.76 -5.62 -11.37
C LEU A 42 -5.08 -6.30 -11.72
N ASP A 43 -6.00 -6.34 -10.77
CA ASP A 43 -7.36 -6.79 -11.05
C ASP A 43 -8.19 -5.58 -11.48
N LEU A 44 -8.52 -5.52 -12.75
CA LEU A 44 -9.24 -4.39 -13.32
C LEU A 44 -10.64 -4.25 -12.72
N GLU A 45 -11.32 -5.36 -12.44
CA GLU A 45 -12.62 -5.29 -11.79
C GLU A 45 -12.55 -4.63 -10.43
N GLN A 46 -11.55 -5.02 -9.63
CA GLN A 46 -11.33 -4.42 -8.31
C GLN A 46 -11.04 -2.93 -8.41
N LEU A 47 -10.27 -2.54 -9.42
CA LEU A 47 -9.94 -1.12 -9.63
C LEU A 47 -11.19 -0.29 -9.94
N LEU A 48 -12.15 -0.87 -10.65
CA LEU A 48 -13.37 -0.19 -11.05
C LEU A 48 -14.48 -0.24 -9.99
N GLU A 49 -14.33 -1.06 -8.96
CA GLU A 49 -15.30 -1.14 -7.87
C GLU A 49 -15.28 0.12 -7.00
N ASP A 50 -16.42 0.43 -6.42
CA ASP A 50 -16.52 1.50 -5.42
C ASP A 50 -15.89 1.06 -4.11
N ASP A 51 -15.33 2.02 -3.38
CA ASP A 51 -14.72 1.76 -2.07
C ASP A 51 -15.75 1.30 -1.02
N SER A 52 -17.05 1.48 -1.30
CA SER A 52 -18.11 1.13 -0.36
C SER A 52 -18.20 -0.36 -0.05
N THR A 53 -17.63 -1.21 -0.90
CA THR A 53 -17.65 -2.66 -0.69
C THR A 53 -16.39 -3.19 -0.02
N PHE A 54 -15.58 -2.33 0.50
CA PHE A 54 -14.30 -2.69 1.05
C PHE A 54 -14.40 -3.43 2.40
N TYR A 55 -13.73 -4.57 2.47
CA TYR A 55 -13.60 -5.35 3.70
C TYR A 55 -12.17 -5.27 4.19
N GLY A 56 -11.92 -4.59 5.31
CA GLY A 56 -10.59 -4.44 5.88
C GLY A 56 -10.29 -3.01 6.29
N ASP A 57 -9.01 -2.63 6.21
CA ASP A 57 -8.59 -1.30 6.63
C ASP A 57 -8.93 -0.25 5.56
N LEU A 58 -9.35 0.92 6.02
CA LEU A 58 -9.57 2.08 5.16
C LEU A 58 -8.26 2.64 4.58
N PHE A 59 -7.14 2.31 5.18
CA PHE A 59 -5.83 2.80 4.77
C PHE A 59 -4.98 1.69 4.20
N ALA A 60 -4.11 2.03 3.26
CA ALA A 60 -3.15 1.08 2.72
C ALA A 60 -2.14 0.66 3.80
N HIS A 61 -1.59 -0.54 3.65
CA HIS A 61 -0.56 -1.05 4.54
C HIS A 61 0.79 -1.02 3.82
N VAL A 62 1.76 -0.39 4.46
CA VAL A 62 3.10 -0.19 3.90
C VAL A 62 4.13 -0.71 4.90
N ILE A 63 5.14 -1.40 4.39
CA ILE A 63 6.25 -1.90 5.19
C ILE A 63 7.49 -1.08 4.85
N LEU A 64 8.08 -0.45 5.86
CA LEU A 64 9.38 0.20 5.71
C LEU A 64 10.48 -0.79 6.08
N TRP A 65 11.29 -1.16 5.11
CA TRP A 65 12.34 -2.15 5.29
C TRP A 65 13.53 -1.82 4.40
N ASN A 66 14.73 -1.82 4.97
CA ASN A 66 15.98 -1.51 4.26
C ASN A 66 15.90 -0.20 3.45
N GLY A 67 15.21 0.81 4.02
CA GLY A 67 15.14 2.13 3.41
C GLY A 67 14.08 2.27 2.31
N ASP A 68 13.34 1.21 1.99
CA ASP A 68 12.28 1.26 0.99
C ASP A 68 10.91 1.06 1.63
N TYR A 69 9.91 1.72 1.04
CA TYR A 69 8.50 1.60 1.45
C TYR A 69 7.81 0.60 0.52
N TYR A 70 7.46 -0.57 1.05
CA TYR A 70 6.81 -1.63 0.28
C TYR A 70 5.31 -1.57 0.49
N LEU A 71 4.56 -1.47 -0.60
CA LEU A 71 3.10 -1.45 -0.55
C LEU A 71 2.58 -2.88 -0.43
N GLU A 72 2.33 -3.30 0.81
CA GLU A 72 1.89 -4.68 1.08
C GLU A 72 0.44 -4.89 0.69
N ASP A 73 -0.42 -3.91 0.96
CA ASP A 73 -1.84 -3.99 0.65
C ASP A 73 -2.33 -2.61 0.25
N GLY A 74 -3.22 -2.56 -0.74
CA GLY A 74 -3.78 -1.30 -1.21
C GLY A 74 -3.31 -0.86 -2.59
N LEU A 75 -2.85 -1.80 -3.43
CA LEU A 75 -2.39 -1.48 -4.78
C LEU A 75 -3.46 -0.76 -5.60
N HIS A 76 -4.70 -1.25 -5.57
CA HIS A 76 -5.79 -0.65 -6.33
C HIS A 76 -6.12 0.75 -5.81
N ARG A 77 -6.04 0.95 -4.50
CA ARG A 77 -6.25 2.26 -3.88
C ARG A 77 -5.16 3.24 -4.29
N ALA A 78 -3.91 2.80 -4.32
CA ALA A 78 -2.79 3.63 -4.74
C ALA A 78 -2.93 4.05 -6.20
N LEU A 79 -3.31 3.11 -7.06
CA LEU A 79 -3.54 3.41 -8.47
C LEU A 79 -4.73 4.35 -8.67
N ARG A 80 -5.80 4.16 -7.91
CA ARG A 80 -6.93 5.06 -7.96
C ARG A 80 -6.54 6.48 -7.57
N ALA A 81 -5.70 6.62 -6.55
CA ALA A 81 -5.17 7.94 -6.16
C ALA A 81 -4.36 8.56 -7.31
N ALA A 82 -3.53 7.77 -7.97
CA ALA A 82 -2.74 8.24 -9.11
C ALA A 82 -3.63 8.67 -10.28
N LEU A 83 -4.70 7.91 -10.56
CA LEU A 83 -5.64 8.26 -11.62
C LEU A 83 -6.41 9.53 -11.30
N GLN A 84 -6.55 9.88 -10.03
CA GLN A 84 -7.14 11.13 -9.59
C GLN A 84 -6.11 12.27 -9.51
N GLN A 85 -4.93 12.04 -10.06
CA GLN A 85 -3.82 13.00 -10.11
C GLN A 85 -3.30 13.41 -8.73
N ARG A 86 -3.44 12.54 -7.75
CA ARG A 86 -2.88 12.75 -6.42
C ARG A 86 -1.43 12.25 -6.41
N GLN A 87 -0.60 12.93 -5.64
CA GLN A 87 0.82 12.58 -5.51
C GLN A 87 1.09 11.79 -4.23
N THR A 88 0.15 11.81 -3.28
CA THR A 88 0.30 11.16 -1.98
C THR A 88 -0.95 10.36 -1.65
N MET A 89 -0.80 9.44 -0.71
CA MET A 89 -1.93 8.74 -0.11
C MET A 89 -1.65 8.52 1.37
N HIS A 90 -2.70 8.28 2.13
CA HIS A 90 -2.55 7.93 3.54
C HIS A 90 -2.34 6.42 3.66
N ALA A 91 -1.38 6.03 4.46
CA ALA A 91 -1.05 4.61 4.69
C ALA A 91 -0.57 4.39 6.11
N ARG A 92 -0.79 3.19 6.61
CA ARG A 92 -0.21 2.77 7.87
C ARG A 92 1.14 2.14 7.57
N VAL A 93 2.20 2.66 8.17
CA VAL A 93 3.57 2.22 7.90
C VAL A 93 4.10 1.43 9.08
N LEU A 94 4.45 0.18 8.84
CA LEU A 94 5.12 -0.67 9.82
C LEU A 94 6.61 -0.68 9.52
N ASP A 95 7.40 -0.22 10.47
CA ASP A 95 8.87 -0.17 10.34
C ASP A 95 9.45 -1.50 10.83
N LEU A 96 9.99 -2.27 9.91
CA LEU A 96 10.68 -3.53 10.22
C LEU A 96 12.17 -3.26 10.39
N LYS A 97 12.62 -3.30 11.61
CA LYS A 97 14.03 -3.05 11.94
C LYS A 97 14.87 -4.33 11.89
#